data_5441e348c3aa12d5d6f0850e4ad20c92
#
_entry.id   5441e348c3aa12d5d6f0850e4ad20c92
#
_cell.length_a   1.000
_cell.length_b   1.000
_cell.length_c   1.000
_cell.angle_alpha   90.00
_cell.angle_beta   90.00
_cell.angle_gamma   90.00
#
_symmetry.space_group_name_H-M   'P 1'
#
loop_
_entity.id
_entity.type
_entity.pdbx_description
1 polymer ?
#
loop_
_entity_poly.entity_id
_entity_poly.type
_entity_poly.pdbx_seq_one_letter_code
_entity_poly.pdbx_strand_id
1 'polypeptide(L)'
;GVMTLTSFFAMFFMGNTSIYNQLVVRDMVSSNSLGSLLSTLLYILGFTLVIEGIGMVSIWFSIHGTLGMTLEGELGFAAFHSISAFCNAGFSTLSGNLGNPMVMTNHNWLFITVSLLIIFGGIGFPILVNFKDIVLYHLRRFWKLIRTRKLDRHKMQHLYNLNTKIVLIMTFLLLLIGTLAIAAFEWNGSFADMPVADKWTQAFFNATCPRTAGFSSVDLASLSVQTLLVYLF
;
A
#
# COMPACT_ATOMS: atom_id res chain seq x y z
N GLY A 1 9.34 -3.71 -4.46
CA GLY A 1 9.08 -5.15 -4.40
C GLY A 1 9.99 -5.96 -5.33
N VAL A 2 9.73 -5.98 -6.64
CA VAL A 2 10.47 -6.82 -7.60
C VAL A 2 11.97 -6.55 -7.56
N MET A 3 12.39 -5.30 -7.62
CA MET A 3 13.81 -4.92 -7.60
C MET A 3 14.55 -5.39 -6.33
N THR A 4 13.94 -5.25 -5.16
CA THR A 4 14.54 -5.71 -3.90
C THR A 4 14.63 -7.23 -3.82
N LEU A 5 13.58 -7.94 -4.28
CA LEU A 5 13.58 -9.39 -4.32
C LEU A 5 14.64 -9.91 -5.29
N THR A 6 14.72 -9.32 -6.49
CA THR A 6 15.74 -9.67 -7.50
C THR A 6 17.14 -9.39 -6.99
N SER A 7 17.36 -8.25 -6.32
CA SER A 7 18.66 -7.92 -5.72
C SER A 7 19.03 -8.88 -4.59
N PHE A 8 18.05 -9.29 -3.77
CA PHE A 8 18.24 -10.30 -2.73
C PHE A 8 18.65 -11.64 -3.33
N PHE A 9 17.91 -12.13 -4.33
CA PHE A 9 18.27 -13.38 -5.00
C PHE A 9 19.61 -13.30 -5.70
N ALA A 10 19.92 -12.19 -6.39
CA ALA A 10 21.22 -11.99 -7.01
C ALA A 10 22.37 -12.05 -6.00
N MET A 11 22.22 -11.41 -4.83
CA MET A 11 23.25 -11.47 -3.78
C MET A 11 23.34 -12.83 -3.10
N PHE A 12 22.21 -13.53 -2.94
CA PHE A 12 22.18 -14.84 -2.28
C PHE A 12 22.76 -15.96 -3.15
N PHE A 13 22.44 -15.95 -4.46
CA PHE A 13 22.88 -17.01 -5.36
C PHE A 13 24.20 -16.74 -6.09
N MET A 14 24.58 -15.48 -6.27
CA MET A 14 25.76 -15.12 -7.06
C MET A 14 27.02 -14.83 -6.23
N GLY A 15 27.04 -15.07 -4.92
CA GLY A 15 28.18 -15.05 -3.97
C GLY A 15 29.36 -14.06 -4.22
N ASN A 16 29.64 -13.67 -5.46
CA ASN A 16 30.67 -12.75 -5.92
C ASN A 16 30.08 -11.69 -6.87
N THR A 17 29.16 -10.87 -6.37
CA THR A 17 28.70 -9.72 -7.16
C THR A 17 29.83 -8.65 -7.22
N SER A 18 30.04 -8.11 -8.44
CA SER A 18 30.97 -7.00 -8.63
C SER A 18 30.67 -5.86 -7.66
N ILE A 19 31.71 -5.20 -7.15
CA ILE A 19 31.59 -4.01 -6.27
C ILE A 19 30.65 -2.97 -6.87
N TYR A 20 30.66 -2.82 -8.20
CA TYR A 20 29.75 -1.93 -8.93
C TYR A 20 28.27 -2.29 -8.70
N ASN A 21 27.91 -3.56 -8.83
CA ASN A 21 26.53 -4.01 -8.61
C ASN A 21 26.10 -3.83 -7.14
N GLN A 22 27.00 -4.04 -6.20
CA GLN A 22 26.76 -3.79 -4.78
C GLN A 22 26.53 -2.31 -4.49
N LEU A 23 27.25 -1.40 -5.16
CA LEU A 23 27.06 0.05 -5.04
C LEU A 23 25.68 0.49 -5.57
N VAL A 24 25.30 -0.04 -6.75
CA VAL A 24 23.97 0.25 -7.32
C VAL A 24 22.84 -0.21 -6.40
N VAL A 25 22.93 -1.43 -5.85
CA VAL A 25 21.94 -1.95 -4.90
C VAL A 25 21.92 -1.12 -3.61
N ARG A 26 23.10 -0.73 -3.08
CA ARG A 26 23.21 0.14 -1.92
C ARG A 26 22.45 1.45 -2.11
N ASP A 27 22.64 2.10 -3.25
CA ASP A 27 22.02 3.39 -3.54
C ASP A 27 20.50 3.24 -3.73
N MET A 28 20.03 2.14 -4.34
CA MET A 28 18.59 1.82 -4.46
C MET A 28 17.92 1.56 -3.11
N VAL A 29 18.63 0.92 -2.18
CA VAL A 29 18.10 0.54 -0.86
C VAL A 29 18.38 1.64 0.18
N SER A 30 19.13 2.70 -0.19
CA SER A 30 19.56 3.78 0.71
C SER A 30 20.32 3.25 1.94
N SER A 31 21.14 2.20 1.77
CA SER A 31 21.95 1.63 2.83
C SER A 31 23.23 2.44 3.04
N ASN A 32 23.62 2.65 4.30
CA ASN A 32 24.79 3.47 4.65
C ASN A 32 26.13 2.75 4.45
N SER A 33 26.13 1.41 4.27
CA SER A 33 27.36 0.63 4.09
C SER A 33 27.13 -0.63 3.25
N LEU A 34 28.16 -1.09 2.53
CA LEU A 34 28.11 -2.33 1.76
C LEU A 34 27.91 -3.57 2.66
N GLY A 35 28.50 -3.59 3.84
CA GLY A 35 28.38 -4.71 4.78
C GLY A 35 26.99 -4.90 5.39
N SER A 36 26.12 -3.88 5.33
CA SER A 36 24.76 -3.94 5.86
C SER A 36 23.69 -4.25 4.79
N LEU A 37 24.08 -4.41 3.51
CA LEU A 37 23.13 -4.59 2.41
C LEU A 37 22.24 -5.82 2.58
N LEU A 38 22.85 -6.98 2.87
CA LEU A 38 22.10 -8.22 3.06
C LEU A 38 21.11 -8.12 4.22
N SER A 39 21.55 -7.56 5.35
CA SER A 39 20.66 -7.33 6.50
C SER A 39 19.51 -6.38 6.16
N THR A 40 19.79 -5.32 5.39
CA THR A 40 18.76 -4.37 4.96
C THR A 40 17.76 -5.02 4.01
N LEU A 41 18.22 -5.84 3.07
CA LEU A 41 17.36 -6.59 2.14
C LEU A 41 16.49 -7.60 2.87
N LEU A 42 17.05 -8.38 3.80
CA LEU A 42 16.29 -9.32 4.64
C LEU A 42 15.24 -8.59 5.49
N TYR A 43 15.60 -7.42 6.01
CA TYR A 43 14.69 -6.59 6.76
C TYR A 43 13.52 -6.10 5.90
N ILE A 44 13.80 -5.61 4.67
CA ILE A 44 12.78 -5.18 3.73
C ILE A 44 11.86 -6.36 3.37
N LEU A 45 12.42 -7.53 3.08
CA LEU A 45 11.66 -8.73 2.77
C LEU A 45 10.74 -9.13 3.93
N GLY A 46 11.27 -9.18 5.16
CA GLY A 46 10.48 -9.49 6.35
C GLY A 46 9.35 -8.48 6.59
N PHE A 47 9.63 -7.19 6.40
CA PHE A 47 8.64 -6.14 6.53
C PHE A 47 7.52 -6.24 5.46
N THR A 48 7.89 -6.55 4.23
CA THR A 48 6.95 -6.82 3.13
C THR A 48 6.01 -7.96 3.50
N LEU A 49 6.55 -9.12 3.90
CA LEU A 49 5.77 -10.29 4.28
C LEU A 49 4.82 -10.02 5.46
N VAL A 50 5.25 -9.21 6.42
CA VAL A 50 4.39 -8.81 7.56
C VAL A 50 3.22 -7.97 7.09
N ILE A 51 3.45 -6.96 6.24
CA ILE A 51 2.36 -6.10 5.72
C ILE A 51 1.40 -6.90 4.84
N GLU A 52 1.94 -7.74 3.95
CA GLU A 52 1.13 -8.62 3.09
C GLU A 52 0.33 -9.61 3.93
N GLY A 53 0.91 -10.17 5.00
CA GLY A 53 0.21 -11.05 5.93
C GLY A 53 -0.94 -10.35 6.67
N ILE A 54 -0.71 -9.12 7.15
CA ILE A 54 -1.77 -8.31 7.78
C ILE A 54 -2.87 -8.00 6.77
N GLY A 55 -2.49 -7.61 5.54
CA GLY A 55 -3.41 -7.37 4.45
C GLY A 55 -4.25 -8.60 4.10
N MET A 56 -3.62 -9.77 3.99
CA MET A 56 -4.29 -11.05 3.75
C MET A 56 -5.34 -11.33 4.82
N VAL A 57 -4.99 -11.22 6.09
CA VAL A 57 -5.92 -11.45 7.21
C VAL A 57 -7.08 -10.44 7.15
N SER A 58 -6.79 -9.17 6.90
CA SER A 58 -7.80 -8.10 6.81
C SER A 58 -8.77 -8.33 5.64
N ILE A 59 -8.27 -8.72 4.47
CA ILE A 59 -9.09 -9.06 3.30
C ILE A 59 -9.94 -10.30 3.61
N TRP A 60 -9.35 -11.34 4.17
CA TRP A 60 -10.07 -12.55 4.53
C TRP A 60 -11.23 -12.28 5.49
N PHE A 61 -11.01 -11.49 6.53
CA PHE A 61 -12.10 -11.07 7.43
C PHE A 61 -13.24 -10.33 6.73
N SER A 62 -12.92 -9.56 5.67
CA SER A 62 -13.92 -8.82 4.91
C SER A 62 -14.80 -9.72 4.04
N ILE A 63 -14.25 -10.81 3.51
CA ILE A 63 -14.92 -11.68 2.53
C ILE A 63 -15.45 -12.98 3.14
N HIS A 64 -15.05 -13.31 4.37
CA HIS A 64 -15.35 -14.59 4.98
C HIS A 64 -16.85 -14.90 5.03
N GLY A 65 -17.22 -16.02 4.45
CA GLY A 65 -18.60 -16.50 4.39
C GLY A 65 -19.54 -15.74 3.42
N THR A 66 -19.05 -14.77 2.67
CA THR A 66 -19.89 -13.92 1.81
C THR A 66 -19.78 -14.27 0.32
N LEU A 67 -18.64 -14.74 -0.13
CA LEU A 67 -18.39 -15.04 -1.55
C LEU A 67 -18.79 -16.47 -1.98
N GLY A 68 -19.29 -17.31 -1.06
CA GLY A 68 -19.66 -18.69 -1.34
C GLY A 68 -18.49 -19.58 -1.78
N MET A 69 -17.25 -19.15 -1.49
CA MET A 69 -16.03 -19.92 -1.78
C MET A 69 -15.71 -20.90 -0.65
N THR A 70 -14.89 -21.91 -0.95
CA THR A 70 -14.30 -22.77 0.08
C THR A 70 -13.29 -21.96 0.91
N LEU A 71 -12.99 -22.40 2.14
CA LEU A 71 -12.00 -21.71 2.99
C LEU A 71 -10.63 -21.55 2.28
N GLU A 72 -10.19 -22.57 1.56
CA GLU A 72 -8.97 -22.52 0.74
C GLU A 72 -9.06 -21.46 -0.36
N GLY A 73 -10.22 -21.34 -1.02
CA GLY A 73 -10.50 -20.32 -2.02
C GLY A 73 -10.47 -18.92 -1.45
N GLU A 74 -11.09 -18.68 -0.29
CA GLU A 74 -11.06 -17.39 0.42
C GLU A 74 -9.65 -16.99 0.83
N LEU A 75 -8.88 -17.93 1.40
CA LEU A 75 -7.48 -17.68 1.78
C LEU A 75 -6.60 -17.40 0.56
N GLY A 76 -6.79 -18.17 -0.52
CA GLY A 76 -6.10 -17.96 -1.79
C GLY A 76 -6.42 -16.60 -2.40
N PHE A 77 -7.70 -16.22 -2.40
CA PHE A 77 -8.15 -14.89 -2.83
C PHE A 77 -7.51 -13.77 -2.00
N ALA A 78 -7.57 -13.88 -0.68
CA ALA A 78 -7.03 -12.87 0.23
C ALA A 78 -5.50 -12.72 0.09
N ALA A 79 -4.76 -13.84 0.00
CA ALA A 79 -3.32 -13.83 -0.20
C ALA A 79 -2.95 -13.20 -1.55
N PHE A 80 -3.62 -13.62 -2.63
CA PHE A 80 -3.35 -13.10 -3.97
C PHE A 80 -3.58 -11.59 -4.06
N HIS A 81 -4.73 -11.11 -3.57
CA HIS A 81 -5.06 -9.68 -3.62
C HIS A 81 -4.19 -8.84 -2.70
N SER A 82 -3.77 -9.37 -1.54
CA SER A 82 -2.84 -8.67 -0.65
C SER A 82 -1.48 -8.45 -1.31
N ILE A 83 -0.91 -9.50 -1.91
CA ILE A 83 0.38 -9.43 -2.62
C ILE A 83 0.26 -8.53 -3.86
N SER A 84 -0.80 -8.71 -4.66
CA SER A 84 -1.06 -7.92 -5.87
C SER A 84 -1.20 -6.43 -5.55
N ALA A 85 -1.90 -6.09 -4.45
CA ALA A 85 -2.08 -4.71 -3.99
C ALA A 85 -0.78 -4.08 -3.50
N PHE A 86 -0.05 -4.77 -2.63
CA PHE A 86 1.21 -4.25 -2.09
C PHE A 86 2.30 -4.13 -3.16
N CYS A 87 2.36 -5.05 -4.10
CA CYS A 87 3.27 -4.98 -5.24
C CYS A 87 2.83 -4.00 -6.33
N ASN A 88 1.67 -3.35 -6.19
CA ASN A 88 1.05 -2.48 -7.21
C ASN A 88 0.93 -3.19 -8.58
N ALA A 89 0.55 -4.47 -8.57
CA ALA A 89 0.44 -5.29 -9.77
C ALA A 89 -0.95 -5.21 -10.43
N GLY A 90 -2.00 -4.97 -9.63
CA GLY A 90 -3.36 -4.76 -10.11
C GLY A 90 -4.09 -5.99 -10.65
N PHE A 91 -3.51 -7.17 -10.50
CA PHE A 91 -4.15 -8.40 -10.93
C PHE A 91 -5.21 -8.86 -9.92
N SER A 92 -6.32 -9.35 -10.43
CA SER A 92 -7.39 -9.97 -9.66
C SER A 92 -7.69 -11.36 -10.19
N THR A 93 -8.15 -12.24 -9.31
CA THR A 93 -8.67 -13.57 -9.68
C THR A 93 -10.12 -13.51 -10.15
N LEU A 94 -10.77 -12.34 -10.03
CA LEU A 94 -12.15 -12.14 -10.46
C LEU A 94 -12.21 -11.62 -11.90
N SER A 95 -13.20 -12.06 -12.65
CA SER A 95 -13.56 -11.44 -13.93
C SER A 95 -14.08 -10.03 -13.70
N GLY A 96 -13.57 -9.05 -14.45
CA GLY A 96 -13.91 -7.63 -14.24
C GLY A 96 -13.15 -6.97 -13.09
N ASN A 97 -12.08 -7.59 -12.62
CA ASN A 97 -11.24 -7.08 -11.51
C ASN A 97 -12.06 -6.91 -10.22
N LEU A 98 -11.83 -5.88 -9.42
CA LEU A 98 -12.61 -5.59 -8.21
C LEU A 98 -13.94 -4.88 -8.50
N GLY A 99 -14.25 -4.60 -9.78
CA GLY A 99 -15.59 -4.19 -10.24
C GLY A 99 -16.60 -5.34 -10.32
N ASN A 100 -16.22 -6.56 -9.96
CA ASN A 100 -17.14 -7.71 -9.96
C ASN A 100 -18.26 -7.48 -8.94
N PRO A 101 -19.55 -7.69 -9.31
CA PRO A 101 -20.69 -7.51 -8.42
C PRO A 101 -20.59 -8.28 -7.09
N MET A 102 -19.88 -9.42 -7.08
CA MET A 102 -19.70 -10.23 -5.86
C MET A 102 -18.96 -9.48 -4.73
N VAL A 103 -18.07 -8.54 -5.09
CA VAL A 103 -17.27 -7.79 -4.11
C VAL A 103 -17.66 -6.32 -4.01
N MET A 104 -18.45 -5.78 -4.97
CA MET A 104 -18.87 -4.38 -4.97
C MET A 104 -19.86 -4.03 -3.87
N THR A 105 -20.71 -4.97 -3.47
CA THR A 105 -21.74 -4.76 -2.44
C THR A 105 -21.25 -5.21 -1.07
N ASN A 106 -21.36 -4.34 -0.07
CA ASN A 106 -21.07 -4.62 1.36
C ASN A 106 -19.63 -4.95 1.73
N HIS A 107 -18.66 -4.77 0.82
CA HIS A 107 -17.24 -5.07 1.11
C HIS A 107 -16.34 -3.82 1.16
N ASN A 108 -16.84 -2.72 1.72
CA ASN A 108 -16.07 -1.48 1.86
C ASN A 108 -14.72 -1.67 2.52
N TRP A 109 -14.63 -2.58 3.49
CA TRP A 109 -13.40 -2.89 4.21
C TRP A 109 -12.34 -3.50 3.30
N LEU A 110 -12.74 -4.32 2.32
CA LEU A 110 -11.84 -4.86 1.29
C LEU A 110 -11.20 -3.73 0.48
N PHE A 111 -12.01 -2.79 -0.04
CA PHE A 111 -11.52 -1.67 -0.83
C PHE A 111 -10.59 -0.75 -0.04
N ILE A 112 -10.92 -0.47 1.22
CA ILE A 112 -10.05 0.32 2.12
C ILE A 112 -8.72 -0.41 2.35
N THR A 113 -8.76 -1.72 2.65
CA THR A 113 -7.55 -2.52 2.89
C THR A 113 -6.65 -2.56 1.66
N VAL A 114 -7.22 -2.82 0.48
CA VAL A 114 -6.50 -2.84 -0.80
C VAL A 114 -5.89 -1.46 -1.08
N SER A 115 -6.64 -0.36 -0.89
CA SER A 115 -6.13 1.00 -1.05
C SER A 115 -4.94 1.29 -0.14
N LEU A 116 -5.01 0.89 1.13
CA LEU A 116 -3.91 1.08 2.07
C LEU A 116 -2.68 0.28 1.66
N LEU A 117 -2.84 -0.98 1.21
CA LEU A 117 -1.74 -1.80 0.71
C LEU A 117 -1.07 -1.16 -0.51
N ILE A 118 -1.85 -0.63 -1.46
CA ILE A 118 -1.35 0.10 -2.63
C ILE A 118 -0.53 1.32 -2.20
N ILE A 119 -1.07 2.11 -1.26
CA ILE A 119 -0.38 3.30 -0.73
C ILE A 119 0.94 2.91 -0.08
N PHE A 120 0.95 1.90 0.80
CA PHE A 120 2.18 1.44 1.44
C PHE A 120 3.19 0.87 0.45
N GLY A 121 2.74 0.12 -0.56
CA GLY A 121 3.59 -0.39 -1.62
C GLY A 121 4.19 0.70 -2.50
N GLY A 122 3.42 1.75 -2.79
CA GLY A 122 3.80 2.86 -3.67
C GLY A 122 4.72 3.91 -3.02
N ILE A 123 4.68 4.07 -1.70
CA ILE A 123 5.50 5.07 -0.99
C ILE A 123 7.01 4.77 -1.08
N GLY A 124 7.38 3.51 -1.22
CA GLY A 124 8.77 3.08 -1.35
C GLY A 124 9.46 2.73 -0.02
N PHE A 125 10.38 1.77 -0.09
CA PHE A 125 11.03 1.17 1.08
C PHE A 125 11.82 2.14 1.97
N PRO A 126 12.60 3.10 1.45
CA PRO A 126 13.35 4.02 2.30
C PRO A 126 12.43 4.81 3.24
N ILE A 127 11.25 5.15 2.75
CA ILE A 127 10.25 5.91 3.51
C ILE A 127 9.54 4.99 4.50
N LEU A 128 9.22 3.75 4.12
CA LEU A 128 8.62 2.75 5.00
C LEU A 128 9.54 2.40 6.18
N VAL A 129 10.84 2.26 5.94
CA VAL A 129 11.83 2.05 7.01
C VAL A 129 11.85 3.24 7.98
N ASN A 130 11.88 4.45 7.45
CA ASN A 130 11.85 5.67 8.25
C ASN A 130 10.52 5.84 9.01
N PHE A 131 9.40 5.50 8.36
CA PHE A 131 8.08 5.50 8.97
C PHE A 131 7.97 4.52 10.14
N LYS A 132 8.56 3.31 10.00
CA LYS A 132 8.65 2.35 11.11
C LYS A 132 9.37 2.97 12.32
N ASP A 133 10.50 3.61 12.11
CA ASP A 133 11.27 4.21 13.20
C ASP A 133 10.47 5.32 13.91
N ILE A 134 9.70 6.09 13.14
CA ILE A 134 8.77 7.08 13.67
C ILE A 134 7.65 6.41 14.49
N VAL A 135 7.01 5.38 13.95
CA VAL A 135 5.93 4.65 14.63
C VAL A 135 6.43 3.97 15.89
N LEU A 136 7.57 3.26 15.82
CA LEU A 136 8.17 2.60 16.98
C LEU A 136 8.56 3.61 18.07
N TYR A 137 9.07 4.78 17.68
CA TYR A 137 9.38 5.85 18.63
C TYR A 137 8.11 6.33 19.35
N HIS A 138 7.03 6.61 18.60
CA HIS A 138 5.76 7.05 19.21
C HIS A 138 5.13 5.96 20.07
N LEU A 139 5.20 4.70 19.63
CA LEU A 139 4.68 3.56 20.39
C LEU A 139 5.46 3.37 21.71
N ARG A 140 6.81 3.41 21.65
CA ARG A 140 7.67 3.34 22.85
C ARG A 140 7.42 4.52 23.79
N ARG A 141 7.23 5.72 23.23
CA ARG A 141 6.91 6.92 24.00
C ARG A 141 5.54 6.82 24.68
N PHE A 142 4.53 6.31 23.95
CA PHE A 142 3.20 6.05 24.51
C PHE A 142 3.23 5.01 25.63
N TRP A 143 3.92 3.89 25.43
CA TRP A 143 4.14 2.88 26.46
C TRP A 143 4.88 3.42 27.69
N LYS A 144 5.91 4.24 27.46
CA LYS A 144 6.67 4.89 28.54
C LYS A 144 5.80 5.91 29.30
N LEU A 145 4.93 6.64 28.58
CA LEU A 145 3.98 7.58 29.18
C LEU A 145 2.98 6.86 30.10
N ILE A 146 2.43 5.74 29.64
CA ILE A 146 1.51 4.91 30.44
C ILE A 146 2.21 4.35 31.69
N ARG A 147 3.47 3.89 31.54
CA ARG A 147 4.20 3.22 32.62
C ARG A 147 4.84 4.17 33.62
N THR A 148 5.34 5.34 33.18
CA THR A 148 6.14 6.23 34.04
C THR A 148 5.55 7.61 34.25
N ARG A 149 4.46 7.99 33.56
CA ARG A 149 3.79 9.31 33.58
C ARG A 149 4.75 10.51 33.37
N LYS A 150 5.99 10.29 32.91
CA LYS A 150 6.96 11.34 32.60
C LYS A 150 7.13 11.49 31.11
N LEU A 151 6.93 12.72 30.60
CA LEU A 151 7.18 13.09 29.20
C LEU A 151 8.67 13.35 29.02
N ASP A 152 9.34 12.45 28.29
CA ASP A 152 10.71 12.70 27.84
C ASP A 152 10.70 13.70 26.68
N ARG A 153 11.26 14.89 26.91
CA ARG A 153 11.42 15.94 25.89
C ARG A 153 12.70 15.74 25.05
N HIS A 154 12.99 14.52 24.62
CA HIS A 154 14.12 14.34 23.72
C HIS A 154 13.79 14.93 22.34
N LYS A 155 14.67 15.82 21.85
CA LYS A 155 14.51 16.54 20.60
C LYS A 155 14.47 15.58 19.40
N MET A 156 13.36 15.63 18.65
CA MET A 156 13.08 14.84 17.45
C MET A 156 13.87 15.28 16.19
N GLN A 157 15.04 15.90 16.32
CA GLN A 157 15.69 16.58 15.19
C GLN A 157 16.23 15.66 14.07
N HIS A 158 16.31 14.34 14.29
CA HIS A 158 16.87 13.38 13.29
C HIS A 158 15.90 12.33 12.77
N LEU A 159 14.63 12.27 13.23
CA LEU A 159 13.68 11.22 12.85
C LEU A 159 12.93 11.51 11.52
N TYR A 160 12.84 12.77 11.13
CA TYR A 160 12.13 13.17 9.91
C TYR A 160 13.11 13.59 8.82
N ASN A 161 13.44 12.68 7.92
CA ASN A 161 14.10 13.06 6.67
C ASN A 161 13.18 13.98 5.86
N LEU A 162 13.71 15.08 5.34
CA LEU A 162 12.97 16.03 4.51
C LEU A 162 12.22 15.33 3.37
N ASN A 163 12.87 14.36 2.74
CA ASN A 163 12.31 13.55 1.66
C ASN A 163 11.05 12.78 2.11
N THR A 164 11.11 12.10 3.27
CA THR A 164 9.97 11.39 3.85
C THR A 164 8.79 12.34 4.11
N LYS A 165 9.06 13.53 4.65
CA LYS A 165 8.02 14.52 4.94
C LYS A 165 7.34 15.00 3.67
N ILE A 166 8.11 15.34 2.63
CA ILE A 166 7.59 15.79 1.34
C ILE A 166 6.72 14.70 0.71
N VAL A 167 7.22 13.47 0.62
CA VAL A 167 6.48 12.37 -0.01
C VAL A 167 5.17 12.07 0.73
N LEU A 168 5.18 12.03 2.06
CA LEU A 168 3.96 11.78 2.84
C LEU A 168 2.93 12.90 2.67
N ILE A 169 3.36 14.17 2.70
CA ILE A 169 2.46 15.31 2.49
C ILE A 169 1.87 15.29 1.08
N MET A 170 2.70 15.09 0.05
CA MET A 170 2.25 15.04 -1.33
C MET A 170 1.32 13.86 -1.59
N THR A 171 1.63 12.68 -1.03
CA THR A 171 0.74 11.51 -1.11
C THR A 171 -0.62 11.81 -0.49
N PHE A 172 -0.65 12.41 0.70
CA PHE A 172 -1.90 12.75 1.37
C PHE A 172 -2.70 13.79 0.57
N LEU A 173 -2.05 14.87 0.10
CA LEU A 173 -2.72 15.91 -0.69
C LEU A 173 -3.30 15.38 -1.99
N LEU A 174 -2.53 14.58 -2.73
CA LEU A 174 -3.00 14.00 -3.99
C LEU A 174 -4.16 13.03 -3.79
N LEU A 175 -4.12 12.20 -2.73
CA LEU A 175 -5.23 11.32 -2.40
C LEU A 175 -6.47 12.11 -1.98
N LEU A 176 -6.31 13.16 -1.19
CA LEU A 176 -7.42 14.00 -0.75
C LEU A 176 -8.08 14.71 -1.95
N ILE A 177 -7.28 15.38 -2.77
CA ILE A 177 -7.77 16.11 -3.96
C ILE A 177 -8.39 15.13 -4.95
N GLY A 178 -7.73 14.01 -5.25
CA GLY A 178 -8.26 12.98 -6.15
C GLY A 178 -9.57 12.39 -5.66
N THR A 179 -9.68 12.04 -4.37
CA THR A 179 -10.91 11.52 -3.79
C THR A 179 -12.05 12.52 -3.89
N LEU A 180 -11.81 13.79 -3.55
CA LEU A 180 -12.82 14.84 -3.63
C LEU A 180 -13.26 15.10 -5.07
N ALA A 181 -12.31 15.14 -6.01
CA ALA A 181 -12.61 15.35 -7.43
C ALA A 181 -13.43 14.20 -8.01
N ILE A 182 -13.03 12.95 -7.78
CA ILE A 182 -13.77 11.78 -8.27
C ILE A 182 -15.16 11.71 -7.61
N ALA A 183 -15.26 11.94 -6.29
CA ALA A 183 -16.54 12.00 -5.63
C ALA A 183 -17.45 13.07 -6.24
N ALA A 184 -16.93 14.27 -6.54
CA ALA A 184 -17.73 15.35 -7.13
C ALA A 184 -18.19 15.04 -8.55
N PHE A 185 -17.36 14.41 -9.38
CA PHE A 185 -17.70 14.13 -10.77
C PHE A 185 -18.57 12.90 -10.96
N GLU A 186 -18.38 11.86 -10.13
CA GLU A 186 -19.09 10.59 -10.27
C GLU A 186 -20.27 10.41 -9.29
N TRP A 187 -20.55 11.40 -8.44
CA TRP A 187 -21.60 11.28 -7.41
C TRP A 187 -22.98 10.93 -7.97
N ASN A 188 -23.32 11.53 -9.11
CA ASN A 188 -24.57 11.30 -9.83
C ASN A 188 -24.36 10.53 -11.15
N GLY A 189 -23.12 10.11 -11.43
CA GLY A 189 -22.72 9.30 -12.57
C GLY A 189 -22.58 7.82 -12.18
N SER A 190 -21.38 7.27 -12.32
CA SER A 190 -21.12 5.84 -12.06
C SER A 190 -21.41 5.39 -10.63
N PHE A 191 -21.50 6.30 -9.66
CA PHE A 191 -21.82 5.99 -8.27
C PHE A 191 -23.29 6.27 -7.89
N ALA A 192 -24.17 6.67 -8.84
CA ALA A 192 -25.52 7.14 -8.54
C ALA A 192 -26.30 6.18 -7.63
N ASP A 193 -26.29 4.89 -7.95
CA ASP A 193 -27.08 3.85 -7.29
C ASP A 193 -26.45 3.32 -5.99
N MET A 194 -25.27 3.82 -5.60
CA MET A 194 -24.54 3.32 -4.42
C MET A 194 -24.97 4.08 -3.15
N PRO A 195 -24.96 3.41 -1.96
CA PRO A 195 -25.06 4.08 -0.67
C PRO A 195 -23.94 5.12 -0.47
N VAL A 196 -24.21 6.16 0.32
CA VAL A 196 -23.25 7.26 0.55
C VAL A 196 -21.88 6.76 1.06
N ALA A 197 -21.88 5.77 1.94
CA ALA A 197 -20.65 5.19 2.47
C ALA A 197 -19.82 4.51 1.36
N ASP A 198 -20.49 3.80 0.46
CA ASP A 198 -19.86 3.11 -0.65
C ASP A 198 -19.30 4.12 -1.67
N LYS A 199 -20.03 5.22 -1.95
CA LYS A 199 -19.57 6.31 -2.81
C LYS A 199 -18.22 6.86 -2.36
N TRP A 200 -18.06 7.16 -1.07
CA TRP A 200 -16.79 7.66 -0.52
C TRP A 200 -15.69 6.62 -0.59
N THR A 201 -15.99 5.36 -0.28
CA THR A 201 -15.04 4.26 -0.36
C THR A 201 -14.56 4.06 -1.79
N GLN A 202 -15.49 4.06 -2.76
CA GLN A 202 -15.16 3.91 -4.17
C GLN A 202 -14.40 5.11 -4.72
N ALA A 203 -14.75 6.33 -4.31
CA ALA A 203 -14.00 7.53 -4.68
C ALA A 203 -12.55 7.46 -4.17
N PHE A 204 -12.34 7.05 -2.92
CA PHE A 204 -11.00 6.87 -2.34
C PHE A 204 -10.21 5.76 -3.04
N PHE A 205 -10.83 4.62 -3.30
CA PHE A 205 -10.22 3.51 -4.02
C PHE A 205 -9.79 3.92 -5.43
N ASN A 206 -10.71 4.55 -6.18
CA ASN A 206 -10.44 5.01 -7.55
C ASN A 206 -9.44 6.17 -7.60
N ALA A 207 -9.28 6.97 -6.55
CA ALA A 207 -8.21 7.96 -6.43
C ALA A 207 -6.83 7.31 -6.14
N THR A 208 -6.84 6.11 -5.56
CA THR A 208 -5.60 5.38 -5.24
C THR A 208 -5.09 4.56 -6.44
N CYS A 209 -5.98 3.97 -7.23
CA CYS A 209 -5.66 3.04 -8.31
C CYS A 209 -4.79 3.62 -9.45
N PRO A 210 -4.98 4.86 -9.95
CA PRO A 210 -4.16 5.44 -11.02
C PRO A 210 -2.69 5.61 -10.65
N ARG A 211 -2.36 5.56 -9.36
CA ARG A 211 -0.99 5.68 -8.83
C ARG A 211 -0.17 4.39 -8.98
N THR A 212 -0.23 3.74 -10.12
CA THR A 212 0.53 2.51 -10.45
C THR A 212 -0.09 1.18 -10.01
N ALA A 213 -1.32 1.17 -9.45
CA ALA A 213 -1.88 -0.06 -8.89
C ALA A 213 -2.55 -1.00 -9.91
N GLY A 214 -3.13 -0.47 -10.98
CA GLY A 214 -3.76 -1.28 -12.03
C GLY A 214 -5.09 -1.94 -11.64
N PHE A 215 -5.57 -1.77 -10.41
CA PHE A 215 -6.90 -2.23 -10.02
C PHE A 215 -8.01 -1.32 -10.58
N SER A 216 -9.16 -1.90 -10.85
CA SER A 216 -10.36 -1.17 -11.27
C SER A 216 -11.58 -1.71 -10.52
N SER A 217 -12.41 -0.82 -9.98
CA SER A 217 -13.70 -1.16 -9.42
C SER A 217 -14.86 -0.71 -10.31
N VAL A 218 -14.59 0.15 -11.27
CA VAL A 218 -15.56 0.69 -12.23
C VAL A 218 -15.00 0.53 -13.62
N ASP A 219 -15.86 0.28 -14.59
CA ASP A 219 -15.43 0.28 -16.00
C ASP A 219 -14.97 1.68 -16.40
N LEU A 220 -13.74 1.80 -16.87
CA LEU A 220 -13.16 3.06 -17.34
C LEU A 220 -14.00 3.72 -18.44
N ALA A 221 -14.71 2.92 -19.25
CA ALA A 221 -15.58 3.41 -20.29
C ALA A 221 -16.85 4.09 -19.77
N SER A 222 -17.25 3.80 -18.53
CA SER A 222 -18.44 4.40 -17.87
C SER A 222 -18.12 5.69 -17.11
N LEU A 223 -16.82 6.01 -16.92
CA LEU A 223 -16.39 7.20 -16.19
C LEU A 223 -16.55 8.48 -17.04
N SER A 224 -16.86 9.57 -16.35
CA SER A 224 -16.91 10.90 -16.99
C SER A 224 -15.54 11.32 -17.53
N VAL A 225 -15.53 12.15 -18.57
CA VAL A 225 -14.28 12.69 -19.17
C VAL A 225 -13.48 13.46 -18.13
N GLN A 226 -14.14 14.14 -17.20
CA GLN A 226 -13.51 14.89 -16.12
C GLN A 226 -12.74 13.94 -15.17
N THR A 227 -13.30 12.80 -14.82
CA THR A 227 -12.63 11.77 -14.00
C THR A 227 -11.44 11.17 -14.74
N LEU A 228 -11.58 10.91 -16.04
CA LEU A 228 -10.46 10.42 -16.86
C LEU A 228 -9.31 11.43 -16.93
N LEU A 229 -9.60 12.74 -16.97
CA LEU A 229 -8.57 13.77 -16.86
C LEU A 229 -7.89 13.76 -15.49
N VAL A 230 -8.63 13.55 -14.40
CA VAL A 230 -8.02 13.41 -13.06
C VAL A 230 -7.10 12.21 -12.97
N TYR A 231 -7.36 11.14 -13.71
CA TYR A 231 -6.50 9.95 -13.75
C TYR A 231 -5.16 10.18 -14.45
N LEU A 232 -5.06 11.21 -15.30
CA LEU A 232 -3.81 11.56 -16.03
C LEU A 232 -2.84 12.39 -15.17
N PHE A 233 -3.31 13.01 -14.09
CA PHE A 233 -2.52 13.84 -13.17
C PHE A 233 -2.26 13.13 -11.83
#